data_430862d1144e4a470626f4bee93066cf
#
_entry.id   430862d1144e4a470626f4bee93066cf
#
_cell.length_a   1.000
_cell.length_b   1.000
_cell.length_c   1.000
_cell.angle_alpha   90.00
_cell.angle_beta   90.00
_cell.angle_gamma   90.00
#
_symmetry.space_group_name_H-M   'P 1'
#
loop_
_entity.id
_entity.type
_entity.pdbx_description
1 polymer ?
#
loop_
_entity_poly.entity_id
_entity_poly.type
_entity_poly.pdbx_seq_one_letter_code
_entity_poly.pdbx_strand_id
1 'polypeptide(L)'
;KIKDLGYTPGLQPEADYYAVKMPVFSFEKIRDADISLGPEMKSTGECLGIAKTFDEALYKAFLGAGIKLPKFSNMIMTVRDEDKDEAVEIGKRFEKIGYKIFATKGTAEALTEAGVKAIAVNKIEQSTPNLMDLILGHKIDLVIDTPPQGAEHSKDGFVIRRSAIETGV
;
A
#
# COMPACT_ATOMS: atom_id res chain seq x y z
N LYS A 1 29.87 25.44 15.82
CA LYS A 1 28.53 25.61 16.45
C LYS A 1 27.51 26.00 15.36
N ILE A 2 26.23 25.82 15.61
CA ILE A 2 25.14 26.12 14.60
C ILE A 2 25.26 27.58 14.10
N LYS A 3 25.52 28.52 15.00
CA LYS A 3 25.74 29.94 14.63
C LYS A 3 26.90 30.17 13.68
N ASP A 4 27.89 29.29 13.69
CA ASP A 4 29.08 29.42 12.83
C ASP A 4 28.75 28.98 11.37
N LEU A 5 27.59 28.38 11.16
CA LEU A 5 27.02 27.99 9.86
C LEU A 5 26.09 29.05 9.26
N GLY A 6 25.96 30.23 9.91
CA GLY A 6 25.17 31.35 9.42
C GLY A 6 23.65 31.24 9.69
N TYR A 7 23.23 30.27 10.49
CA TYR A 7 21.79 30.16 10.86
C TYR A 7 21.43 31.17 11.94
N THR A 8 20.28 31.82 11.78
CA THR A 8 19.70 32.68 12.80
C THR A 8 18.98 31.87 13.86
N PRO A 9 18.97 32.33 15.15
CA PRO A 9 18.17 31.68 16.19
C PRO A 9 16.68 31.71 15.87
N GLY A 10 15.95 30.64 16.26
CA GLY A 10 14.51 30.51 16.09
C GLY A 10 14.09 29.58 14.97
N LEU A 11 12.82 29.64 14.59
CA LEU A 11 12.27 28.86 13.47
C LEU A 11 12.90 29.34 12.16
N GLN A 12 13.39 28.39 11.39
CA GLN A 12 13.89 28.67 10.06
C GLN A 12 12.70 28.88 9.09
N PRO A 13 12.87 29.64 8.00
CA PRO A 13 11.85 29.76 6.96
C PRO A 13 11.48 28.40 6.38
N GLU A 14 10.23 28.28 5.92
CA GLU A 14 9.82 27.07 5.19
C GLU A 14 10.68 26.89 3.94
N ALA A 15 11.02 25.64 3.67
CA ALA A 15 11.78 25.31 2.47
C ALA A 15 10.88 25.41 1.23
N ASP A 16 11.45 25.75 0.09
CA ASP A 16 10.76 25.81 -1.20
C ASP A 16 10.66 24.43 -1.89
N TYR A 17 10.75 23.36 -1.09
CA TYR A 17 10.66 21.97 -1.51
C TYR A 17 9.94 21.13 -0.46
N TYR A 18 9.45 19.95 -0.90
CA TYR A 18 8.89 18.94 -0.02
C TYR A 18 9.97 17.91 0.33
N ALA A 19 10.02 17.54 1.60
CA ALA A 19 10.87 16.48 2.12
C ALA A 19 9.99 15.42 2.78
N VAL A 20 9.97 14.21 2.21
CA VAL A 20 9.18 13.08 2.70
C VAL A 20 10.10 12.05 3.29
N LYS A 21 10.00 11.82 4.59
CA LYS A 21 10.67 10.73 5.28
C LYS A 21 9.84 9.45 5.16
N MET A 22 10.47 8.38 4.67
CA MET A 22 9.86 7.06 4.55
C MET A 22 10.62 6.05 5.41
N PRO A 23 9.95 5.36 6.34
CA PRO A 23 10.58 4.24 7.06
C PRO A 23 10.80 3.06 6.11
N VAL A 24 11.87 2.31 6.37
CA VAL A 24 12.15 1.04 5.69
C VAL A 24 11.91 -0.09 6.68
N PHE A 25 11.13 -1.08 6.27
CA PHE A 25 10.84 -2.28 7.04
C PHE A 25 11.51 -3.48 6.38
N SER A 26 11.99 -4.43 7.18
CA SER A 26 12.62 -5.66 6.71
C SER A 26 11.76 -6.89 7.04
N PHE A 27 10.44 -6.74 7.01
CA PHE A 27 9.51 -7.83 7.34
C PHE A 27 9.64 -9.04 6.41
N GLU A 28 10.05 -8.81 5.16
CA GLU A 28 10.30 -9.86 4.18
C GLU A 28 11.49 -10.77 4.54
N LYS A 29 12.39 -10.29 5.39
CA LYS A 29 13.59 -11.03 5.83
C LYS A 29 13.36 -11.86 7.10
N ILE A 30 12.29 -11.57 7.84
CA ILE A 30 12.02 -12.19 9.13
C ILE A 30 10.69 -12.94 9.03
N ARG A 31 10.77 -14.27 8.91
CA ARG A 31 9.58 -15.11 8.90
C ARG A 31 8.81 -14.98 10.21
N ASP A 32 7.50 -15.05 10.13
CA ASP A 32 6.57 -14.98 11.26
C ASP A 32 6.66 -13.70 12.12
N ALA A 33 7.34 -12.63 11.62
CA ALA A 33 7.35 -11.34 12.32
C ALA A 33 5.94 -10.74 12.33
N ASP A 34 5.58 -10.13 13.45
CA ASP A 34 4.37 -9.31 13.53
C ASP A 34 4.55 -8.05 12.69
N ILE A 35 3.78 -7.97 11.59
CA ILE A 35 3.80 -6.84 10.64
C ILE A 35 2.90 -5.68 11.07
N SER A 36 2.14 -5.83 12.14
CA SER A 36 1.26 -4.77 12.65
C SER A 36 2.10 -3.64 13.23
N LEU A 37 1.81 -2.40 12.84
CA LEU A 37 2.48 -1.23 13.40
C LEU A 37 1.84 -0.88 14.74
N GLY A 38 2.68 -0.55 15.72
CA GLY A 38 2.32 -0.19 17.07
C GLY A 38 3.20 0.95 17.59
N PRO A 39 3.20 1.21 18.90
CA PRO A 39 4.03 2.27 19.48
C PRO A 39 5.53 1.96 19.46
N GLU A 40 5.90 0.69 19.24
CA GLU A 40 7.31 0.31 19.12
C GLU A 40 7.84 0.61 17.73
N MET A 41 9.13 0.95 17.66
CA MET A 41 9.83 1.12 16.40
C MET A 41 10.10 -0.25 15.77
N LYS A 42 9.49 -0.51 14.60
CA LYS A 42 9.71 -1.74 13.80
C LYS A 42 10.52 -1.48 12.51
N SER A 43 10.82 -0.22 12.20
CA SER A 43 11.63 0.13 11.05
C SER A 43 13.10 -0.23 11.26
N THR A 44 13.75 -0.68 10.19
CA THR A 44 15.18 -1.05 10.18
C THR A 44 16.05 0.01 9.50
N GLY A 45 15.44 1.04 8.94
CA GLY A 45 16.09 2.15 8.29
C GLY A 45 15.08 3.22 7.89
N GLU A 46 15.58 4.26 7.26
CA GLU A 46 14.75 5.33 6.71
C GLU A 46 15.42 5.95 5.49
N CYS A 47 14.61 6.52 4.60
CA CYS A 47 15.11 7.29 3.47
C CYS A 47 14.35 8.61 3.35
N LEU A 48 14.88 9.51 2.57
CA LEU A 48 14.35 10.85 2.35
C LEU A 48 14.13 11.08 0.86
N GLY A 49 12.89 11.39 0.48
CA GLY A 49 12.55 11.88 -0.85
C GLY A 49 12.43 13.40 -0.84
N ILE A 50 13.09 14.08 -1.75
CA ILE A 50 13.05 15.56 -1.87
C ILE A 50 12.68 15.95 -3.28
N ALA A 51 11.68 16.85 -3.42
CA ALA A 51 11.25 17.41 -4.69
C ALA A 51 10.50 18.72 -4.55
N LYS A 52 10.18 19.36 -5.68
CA LYS A 52 9.38 20.60 -5.71
C LYS A 52 7.88 20.35 -5.52
N THR A 53 7.40 19.14 -5.73
CA THR A 53 6.01 18.73 -5.45
C THR A 53 5.98 17.60 -4.42
N PHE A 54 4.88 17.53 -3.68
CA PHE A 54 4.69 16.46 -2.69
C PHE A 54 4.66 15.07 -3.35
N ASP A 55 3.93 14.91 -4.45
CA ASP A 55 3.81 13.62 -5.14
C ASP A 55 5.16 13.09 -5.64
N GLU A 56 5.99 13.98 -6.19
CA GLU A 56 7.34 13.61 -6.63
C GLU A 56 8.26 13.27 -5.45
N ALA A 57 8.18 14.02 -4.34
CA ALA A 57 8.94 13.73 -3.14
C ALA A 57 8.53 12.37 -2.54
N LEU A 58 7.22 12.10 -2.48
CA LEU A 58 6.67 10.82 -2.03
C LEU A 58 7.12 9.67 -2.91
N TYR A 59 7.04 9.83 -4.23
CA TYR A 59 7.50 8.81 -5.17
C TYR A 59 8.99 8.49 -5.01
N LYS A 60 9.84 9.51 -4.86
CA LYS A 60 11.26 9.32 -4.57
C LYS A 60 11.49 8.59 -3.24
N ALA A 61 10.68 8.91 -2.22
CA ALA A 61 10.75 8.23 -0.93
C ALA A 61 10.37 6.74 -1.05
N PHE A 62 9.34 6.39 -1.82
CA PHE A 62 9.01 4.99 -2.12
C PHE A 62 10.19 4.27 -2.79
N LEU A 63 10.75 4.86 -3.83
CA LEU A 63 11.92 4.27 -4.52
C LEU A 63 13.11 4.08 -3.58
N GLY A 64 13.40 5.08 -2.74
CA GLY A 64 14.45 5.02 -1.74
C GLY A 64 14.21 3.93 -0.67
N ALA A 65 12.96 3.66 -0.33
CA ALA A 65 12.57 2.57 0.57
C ALA A 65 12.59 1.19 -0.11
N GLY A 66 12.90 1.11 -1.40
CA GLY A 66 12.91 -0.13 -2.17
C GLY A 66 11.52 -0.55 -2.69
N ILE A 67 10.50 0.28 -2.47
CA ILE A 67 9.14 0.02 -2.96
C ILE A 67 9.07 0.40 -4.43
N LYS A 68 8.76 -0.57 -5.27
CA LYS A 68 8.56 -0.35 -6.71
C LYS A 68 7.07 -0.32 -7.01
N LEU A 69 6.63 0.74 -7.67
CA LEU A 69 5.27 0.83 -8.17
C LEU A 69 5.26 0.32 -9.63
N PRO A 70 4.75 -0.88 -9.88
CA PRO A 70 4.71 -1.46 -11.22
C PRO A 70 3.77 -0.66 -12.13
N LYS A 71 4.01 -0.72 -13.45
CA LYS A 71 3.12 -0.14 -14.46
C LYS A 71 2.37 -1.26 -15.19
N PHE A 72 1.09 -1.03 -15.52
CA PHE A 72 0.26 -1.98 -16.28
C PHE A 72 0.19 -3.37 -15.64
N SER A 73 -0.18 -3.42 -14.38
CA SER A 73 -0.06 -4.61 -13.56
C SER A 73 -1.42 -5.11 -13.06
N ASN A 74 -1.41 -6.21 -12.35
CA ASN A 74 -2.56 -6.77 -11.69
C ASN A 74 -2.59 -6.32 -10.22
N MET A 75 -3.77 -5.96 -9.73
CA MET A 75 -3.96 -5.62 -8.34
C MET A 75 -5.11 -6.38 -7.70
N ILE A 76 -5.01 -6.58 -6.41
CA ILE A 76 -6.14 -7.00 -5.57
C ILE A 76 -6.68 -5.79 -4.82
N MET A 77 -8.00 -5.65 -4.82
CA MET A 77 -8.71 -4.69 -3.99
C MET A 77 -9.75 -5.42 -3.15
N THR A 78 -9.60 -5.36 -1.84
CA THR A 78 -10.56 -5.92 -0.87
C THR A 78 -10.75 -4.92 0.25
N VAL A 79 -11.90 -4.29 0.27
CA VAL A 79 -12.18 -3.19 1.20
C VAL A 79 -13.47 -3.45 1.98
N ARG A 80 -13.53 -2.90 3.19
CA ARG A 80 -14.75 -2.89 3.99
C ARG A 80 -15.83 -2.01 3.35
N ASP A 81 -17.07 -2.15 3.82
CA ASP A 81 -18.21 -1.50 3.18
C ASP A 81 -18.11 0.04 3.24
N GLU A 82 -17.59 0.59 4.32
CA GLU A 82 -17.44 2.03 4.52
C GLU A 82 -16.45 2.68 3.56
N ASP A 83 -15.49 1.90 3.03
CA ASP A 83 -14.43 2.42 2.15
C ASP A 83 -14.74 2.19 0.65
N LYS A 84 -15.92 1.61 0.30
CA LYS A 84 -16.25 1.25 -1.08
C LYS A 84 -16.34 2.46 -2.02
N ASP A 85 -16.89 3.58 -1.56
CA ASP A 85 -16.99 4.80 -2.38
C ASP A 85 -15.62 5.34 -2.75
N GLU A 86 -14.69 5.37 -1.80
CA GLU A 86 -13.31 5.78 -2.05
C GLU A 86 -12.59 4.75 -2.95
N ALA A 87 -12.81 3.46 -2.72
CA ALA A 87 -12.25 2.39 -3.53
C ALA A 87 -12.70 2.47 -5.00
N VAL A 88 -13.93 2.90 -5.28
CA VAL A 88 -14.42 3.14 -6.63
C VAL A 88 -13.62 4.24 -7.33
N GLU A 89 -13.39 5.37 -6.67
CA GLU A 89 -12.61 6.46 -7.25
C GLU A 89 -11.14 6.07 -7.48
N ILE A 90 -10.56 5.32 -6.55
CA ILE A 90 -9.22 4.76 -6.70
C ILE A 90 -9.20 3.74 -7.86
N GLY A 91 -10.19 2.85 -7.93
CA GLY A 91 -10.32 1.85 -8.99
C GLY A 91 -10.39 2.45 -10.39
N LYS A 92 -11.17 3.52 -10.59
CA LYS A 92 -11.22 4.27 -11.86
C LYS A 92 -9.85 4.79 -12.28
N ARG A 93 -9.07 5.29 -11.32
CA ARG A 93 -7.72 5.80 -11.59
C ARG A 93 -6.76 4.68 -11.97
N PHE A 94 -6.79 3.54 -11.27
CA PHE A 94 -5.96 2.39 -11.59
C PHE A 94 -6.33 1.75 -12.94
N GLU A 95 -7.63 1.60 -13.24
CA GLU A 95 -8.09 1.12 -14.54
C GLU A 95 -7.58 2.03 -15.68
N LYS A 96 -7.67 3.36 -15.50
CA LYS A 96 -7.21 4.35 -16.50
C LYS A 96 -5.73 4.22 -16.82
N ILE A 97 -4.89 3.86 -15.85
CA ILE A 97 -3.45 3.64 -16.04
C ILE A 97 -3.10 2.20 -16.41
N GLY A 98 -4.12 1.36 -16.68
CA GLY A 98 -3.94 0.02 -17.27
C GLY A 98 -3.85 -1.13 -16.26
N TYR A 99 -4.23 -0.92 -15.00
CA TYR A 99 -4.30 -2.01 -14.03
C TYR A 99 -5.51 -2.90 -14.27
N LYS A 100 -5.31 -4.20 -14.09
CA LYS A 100 -6.35 -5.20 -14.00
C LYS A 100 -6.70 -5.44 -12.54
N ILE A 101 -7.97 -5.20 -12.18
CA ILE A 101 -8.43 -5.22 -10.80
C ILE A 101 -9.10 -6.55 -10.51
N PHE A 102 -8.58 -7.28 -9.52
CA PHE A 102 -9.21 -8.41 -8.89
C PHE A 102 -9.77 -7.97 -7.55
N ALA A 103 -10.98 -8.39 -7.20
CA ALA A 103 -11.63 -7.95 -5.97
C ALA A 103 -12.48 -9.06 -5.35
N THR A 104 -12.66 -9.03 -4.03
CA THR A 104 -13.66 -9.87 -3.38
C THR A 104 -15.05 -9.50 -3.85
N LYS A 105 -16.01 -10.44 -3.82
CA LYS A 105 -17.34 -10.31 -4.41
C LYS A 105 -17.99 -8.95 -4.13
N GLY A 106 -18.11 -8.54 -2.86
CA GLY A 106 -18.78 -7.28 -2.52
C GLY A 106 -18.03 -6.02 -2.99
N THR A 107 -16.70 -6.06 -3.05
CA THR A 107 -15.90 -4.97 -3.63
C THR A 107 -16.00 -4.96 -5.15
N ALA A 108 -15.98 -6.14 -5.80
CA ALA A 108 -16.14 -6.26 -7.25
C ALA A 108 -17.51 -5.77 -7.73
N GLU A 109 -18.57 -6.06 -6.98
CA GLU A 109 -19.94 -5.57 -7.25
C GLU A 109 -19.96 -4.04 -7.23
N ALA A 110 -19.47 -3.42 -6.15
CA ALA A 110 -19.42 -1.95 -6.04
C ALA A 110 -18.61 -1.28 -7.16
N LEU A 111 -17.45 -1.84 -7.50
CA LEU A 111 -16.62 -1.36 -8.61
C LEU A 111 -17.36 -1.46 -9.96
N THR A 112 -17.97 -2.60 -10.22
CA THR A 112 -18.67 -2.88 -11.50
C THR A 112 -19.91 -2.01 -11.66
N GLU A 113 -20.70 -1.82 -10.60
CA GLU A 113 -21.86 -0.91 -10.59
C GLU A 113 -21.46 0.53 -10.91
N ALA A 114 -20.26 0.94 -10.48
CA ALA A 114 -19.70 2.26 -10.80
C ALA A 114 -18.98 2.33 -12.16
N GLY A 115 -19.03 1.27 -12.98
CA GLY A 115 -18.44 1.21 -14.32
C GLY A 115 -16.96 0.85 -14.37
N VAL A 116 -16.35 0.41 -13.26
CA VAL A 116 -14.95 -0.05 -13.21
C VAL A 116 -14.90 -1.54 -13.52
N LYS A 117 -14.01 -1.97 -14.42
CA LYS A 117 -13.82 -3.39 -14.75
C LYS A 117 -13.10 -4.10 -13.62
N ALA A 118 -13.82 -4.89 -12.85
CA ALA A 118 -13.27 -5.71 -11.79
C ALA A 118 -13.60 -7.19 -11.99
N ILE A 119 -12.65 -8.05 -11.64
CA ILE A 119 -12.80 -9.51 -11.69
C ILE A 119 -13.05 -10.00 -10.28
N ALA A 120 -14.23 -10.56 -10.05
CA ALA A 120 -14.55 -11.16 -8.76
C ALA A 120 -13.70 -12.40 -8.50
N VAL A 121 -13.15 -12.49 -7.29
CA VAL A 121 -12.39 -13.64 -6.80
C VAL A 121 -12.88 -14.07 -5.43
N ASN A 122 -12.68 -15.33 -5.12
CA ASN A 122 -13.09 -15.90 -3.85
C ASN A 122 -12.22 -15.42 -2.69
N LYS A 123 -12.81 -15.36 -1.49
CA LYS A 123 -12.06 -15.13 -0.24
C LYS A 123 -11.14 -16.32 0.07
N ILE A 124 -10.22 -16.13 1.01
CA ILE A 124 -9.19 -17.11 1.38
C ILE A 124 -9.75 -18.49 1.74
N GLU A 125 -10.84 -18.54 2.47
CA GLU A 125 -11.44 -19.79 2.96
C GLU A 125 -12.39 -20.46 1.94
N GLN A 126 -12.54 -19.88 0.76
CA GLN A 126 -13.42 -20.39 -0.28
C GLN A 126 -12.66 -21.23 -1.31
N SER A 127 -13.41 -21.86 -2.22
CA SER A 127 -12.83 -22.69 -3.29
C SER A 127 -11.89 -21.90 -4.22
N THR A 128 -10.93 -22.60 -4.80
CA THR A 128 -10.00 -22.05 -5.80
C THR A 128 -10.72 -21.73 -7.13
N PRO A 129 -10.34 -20.67 -7.85
CA PRO A 129 -9.29 -19.73 -7.51
C PRO A 129 -9.72 -18.70 -6.46
N ASN A 130 -8.87 -18.43 -5.49
CA ASN A 130 -9.09 -17.45 -4.45
C ASN A 130 -7.95 -16.40 -4.40
N LEU A 131 -8.05 -15.42 -3.49
CA LEU A 131 -7.06 -14.35 -3.35
C LEU A 131 -5.64 -14.89 -3.12
N MET A 132 -5.49 -15.95 -2.32
CA MET A 132 -4.20 -16.54 -2.01
C MET A 132 -3.53 -17.18 -3.23
N ASP A 133 -4.31 -17.84 -4.09
CA ASP A 133 -3.81 -18.43 -5.34
C ASP A 133 -3.20 -17.37 -6.26
N LEU A 134 -3.73 -16.13 -6.22
CA LEU A 134 -3.21 -15.02 -7.00
C LEU A 134 -1.92 -14.45 -6.39
N ILE A 135 -1.88 -14.25 -5.07
CA ILE A 135 -0.72 -13.69 -4.37
C ILE A 135 0.46 -14.69 -4.42
N LEU A 136 0.25 -15.92 -3.96
CA LEU A 136 1.29 -16.94 -3.93
C LEU A 136 1.74 -17.38 -5.33
N GLY A 137 0.86 -17.26 -6.32
CA GLY A 137 1.18 -17.51 -7.72
C GLY A 137 1.93 -16.37 -8.41
N HIS A 138 2.35 -15.31 -7.69
CA HIS A 138 3.01 -14.12 -8.24
C HIS A 138 2.27 -13.50 -9.43
N LYS A 139 0.93 -13.49 -9.37
CA LYS A 139 0.06 -12.92 -10.43
C LYS A 139 -0.38 -11.49 -10.10
N ILE A 140 -0.02 -10.99 -8.94
CA ILE A 140 -0.43 -9.71 -8.38
C ILE A 140 0.81 -8.90 -8.02
N ASP A 141 0.75 -7.62 -8.26
CA ASP A 141 1.84 -6.67 -8.03
C ASP A 141 1.48 -5.60 -6.99
N LEU A 142 0.21 -5.49 -6.63
CA LEU A 142 -0.29 -4.52 -5.65
C LEU A 142 -1.51 -5.06 -4.93
N VAL A 143 -1.57 -4.86 -3.62
CA VAL A 143 -2.74 -5.19 -2.79
C VAL A 143 -3.22 -3.95 -2.05
N ILE A 144 -4.51 -3.66 -2.16
CA ILE A 144 -5.24 -2.71 -1.30
C ILE A 144 -6.20 -3.53 -0.44
N ASP A 145 -5.96 -3.55 0.86
CA ASP A 145 -6.75 -4.28 1.86
C ASP A 145 -7.12 -3.36 3.02
N THR A 146 -8.42 -3.18 3.25
CA THR A 146 -8.93 -2.49 4.44
C THR A 146 -9.80 -3.44 5.25
N PRO A 147 -9.37 -3.82 6.48
CA PRO A 147 -10.13 -4.72 7.33
C PRO A 147 -11.36 -4.02 7.93
N PRO A 148 -12.42 -4.75 8.33
CA PRO A 148 -13.52 -4.19 9.10
C PRO A 148 -13.04 -3.54 10.40
N GLN A 149 -13.75 -2.48 10.85
CA GLN A 149 -13.43 -1.81 12.12
C GLN A 149 -13.46 -2.79 13.29
N GLY A 150 -12.47 -2.69 14.19
CA GLY A 150 -12.33 -3.59 15.34
C GLY A 150 -11.78 -4.97 14.99
N ALA A 151 -11.58 -5.27 13.71
CA ALA A 151 -10.99 -6.51 13.22
C ALA A 151 -9.56 -6.31 12.68
N GLU A 152 -8.80 -5.42 13.30
CA GLU A 152 -7.39 -5.14 12.94
C GLU A 152 -6.53 -6.40 12.90
N HIS A 153 -6.96 -7.41 13.64
CA HIS A 153 -6.40 -8.75 13.66
C HIS A 153 -7.28 -9.78 12.96
N SER A 154 -8.14 -9.34 11.98
CA SER A 154 -8.91 -10.32 11.22
C SER A 154 -7.91 -11.30 10.58
N LYS A 155 -8.15 -12.59 10.79
CA LYS A 155 -7.26 -13.66 10.30
C LYS A 155 -6.97 -13.49 8.80
N ASP A 156 -8.00 -13.17 8.02
CA ASP A 156 -7.88 -13.00 6.57
C ASP A 156 -7.01 -11.79 6.18
N GLY A 157 -7.27 -10.60 6.73
CA GLY A 157 -6.49 -9.41 6.43
C GLY A 157 -5.03 -9.55 6.85
N PHE A 158 -4.75 -10.20 7.99
CA PHE A 158 -3.39 -10.49 8.41
C PHE A 158 -2.70 -11.43 7.42
N VAL A 159 -3.37 -12.51 7.01
CA VAL A 159 -2.82 -13.49 6.06
C VAL A 159 -2.55 -12.85 4.70
N ILE A 160 -3.49 -12.02 4.18
CA ILE A 160 -3.31 -11.30 2.92
C ILE A 160 -2.07 -10.42 2.97
N ARG A 161 -1.98 -9.53 3.97
CA ARG A 161 -0.84 -8.60 4.10
C ARG A 161 0.48 -9.34 4.28
N ARG A 162 0.49 -10.37 5.12
CA ARG A 162 1.68 -11.19 5.36
C ARG A 162 2.17 -11.84 4.08
N SER A 163 1.27 -12.48 3.36
CA SER A 163 1.63 -13.17 2.11
C SER A 163 2.07 -12.20 1.02
N ALA A 164 1.45 -11.01 0.92
CA ALA A 164 1.88 -9.96 0.00
C ALA A 164 3.34 -9.54 0.31
N ILE A 165 3.68 -9.28 1.57
CA ILE A 165 5.03 -8.92 1.99
C ILE A 165 6.04 -10.05 1.67
N GLU A 166 5.70 -11.30 1.96
CA GLU A 166 6.58 -12.46 1.72
C GLU A 166 6.80 -12.75 0.22
N THR A 167 5.85 -12.38 -0.62
CA THR A 167 5.95 -12.55 -2.08
C THR A 167 6.49 -11.32 -2.80
N GLY A 168 6.73 -10.22 -2.08
CA GLY A 168 7.27 -8.99 -2.64
C GLY A 168 6.25 -8.15 -3.42
N VAL A 169 4.97 -8.28 -3.06
CA VAL A 169 3.83 -7.54 -3.61
C VAL A 169 3.60 -6.24 -2.85
#